data_4f00b8d22c5df724f161e0e26c4b28a7
#
_entry.id   4f00b8d22c5df724f161e0e26c4b28a7
#
_cell.length_a   1.000
_cell.length_b   1.000
_cell.length_c   1.000
_cell.angle_alpha   90.00
_cell.angle_beta   90.00
_cell.angle_gamma   90.00
#
_symmetry.space_group_name_H-M   'P 1'
#
loop_
_entity.id
_entity.type
_entity.pdbx_description
1 polymer ?
#
loop_
_entity_poly.entity_id
_entity_poly.type
_entity_poly.pdbx_seq_one_letter_code
_entity_poly.pdbx_strand_id
1 'polypeptide(L)'
;MTLFTNGFVNLKTPEGFDPIQNKGDFVELLLVNTKIPMTIKFSIAPTMAGLPAIKDVMEEQLNANPNIDVETADFIAINEDIYYMIISSIKTEENEIKRNEFMFVKDDNLYSFEFVYPYADAELDDFYLNIIRSMEIKKPKYIILDDGYKLNDE
;
A
#
# COMPACT_ATOMS: atom_id res chain seq x y z
N MET A 1 -14.87 -12.35 -4.46
CA MET A 1 -13.93 -11.54 -3.63
C MET A 1 -14.23 -11.76 -2.17
N THR A 2 -13.21 -11.79 -1.35
CA THR A 2 -13.33 -11.98 0.10
C THR A 2 -13.34 -10.63 0.79
N LEU A 3 -14.22 -10.46 1.77
CA LEU A 3 -14.27 -9.23 2.55
C LEU A 3 -13.31 -9.33 3.73
N PHE A 4 -12.30 -8.46 3.77
CA PHE A 4 -11.50 -8.22 4.95
C PHE A 4 -12.14 -7.07 5.73
N THR A 5 -12.34 -7.27 7.03
CA THR A 5 -12.93 -6.25 7.89
C THR A 5 -12.27 -6.27 9.26
N ASN A 6 -12.06 -5.09 9.82
CA ASN A 6 -11.69 -4.88 11.22
C ASN A 6 -12.45 -3.66 11.73
N GLY A 7 -12.14 -3.18 12.92
CA GLY A 7 -12.82 -2.01 13.49
C GLY A 7 -12.56 -0.69 12.75
N PHE A 8 -11.65 -0.66 11.78
CA PHE A 8 -11.16 0.57 11.16
C PHE A 8 -11.44 0.65 9.66
N VAL A 9 -11.38 -0.47 8.94
CA VAL A 9 -11.59 -0.50 7.49
C VAL A 9 -12.34 -1.75 7.06
N ASN A 10 -12.99 -1.63 5.91
CA ASN A 10 -13.43 -2.76 5.09
C ASN A 10 -12.64 -2.74 3.78
N LEU A 11 -12.25 -3.92 3.31
CA LEU A 11 -11.49 -4.06 2.08
C LEU A 11 -11.89 -5.37 1.39
N LYS A 12 -12.17 -5.32 0.09
CA LYS A 12 -12.42 -6.53 -0.71
C LYS A 12 -11.11 -7.02 -1.29
N THR A 13 -10.79 -8.28 -1.03
CA THR A 13 -9.56 -8.91 -1.50
C THR A 13 -9.89 -10.01 -2.50
N PRO A 14 -8.99 -10.29 -3.45
CA PRO A 14 -9.24 -11.32 -4.46
C PRO A 14 -9.16 -12.71 -3.86
N GLU A 15 -9.85 -13.66 -4.51
CA GLU A 15 -9.75 -15.07 -4.16
C GLU A 15 -8.39 -15.64 -4.57
N GLY A 16 -7.97 -16.72 -3.91
CA GLY A 16 -6.70 -17.37 -4.21
C GLY A 16 -5.50 -16.80 -3.48
N PHE A 17 -5.71 -15.85 -2.59
CA PHE A 17 -4.66 -15.28 -1.73
C PHE A 17 -4.81 -15.78 -0.31
N ASP A 18 -3.69 -16.14 0.32
CA ASP A 18 -3.65 -16.60 1.70
C ASP A 18 -3.03 -15.53 2.60
N PRO A 19 -3.63 -15.27 3.79
CA PRO A 19 -3.07 -14.29 4.72
C PRO A 19 -1.84 -14.84 5.43
N ILE A 20 -0.85 -13.96 5.68
CA ILE A 20 0.32 -14.24 6.49
C ILE A 20 0.18 -13.52 7.83
N GLN A 21 0.45 -14.20 8.94
CA GLN A 21 0.24 -13.67 10.27
C GLN A 21 1.38 -12.77 10.77
N ASN A 22 2.62 -13.14 10.60
CA ASN A 22 3.78 -12.37 11.06
C ASN A 22 4.19 -11.33 10.02
N LYS A 23 3.41 -10.26 9.91
CA LYS A 23 3.47 -9.33 8.81
C LYS A 23 4.22 -8.01 9.09
N GLY A 24 4.69 -7.79 10.32
CA GLY A 24 5.47 -6.60 10.70
C GLY A 24 4.62 -5.45 11.25
N ASP A 25 5.30 -4.37 11.63
CA ASP A 25 4.66 -3.21 12.23
C ASP A 25 3.76 -2.47 11.22
N PHE A 26 2.60 -2.03 11.69
CA PHE A 26 1.61 -1.28 10.92
C PHE A 26 0.99 -2.01 9.73
N VAL A 27 1.39 -3.24 9.45
CA VAL A 27 0.78 -4.04 8.39
C VAL A 27 -0.54 -4.62 8.89
N GLU A 28 -1.64 -4.25 8.24
CA GLU A 28 -2.98 -4.75 8.56
C GLU A 28 -3.25 -6.08 7.88
N LEU A 29 -2.77 -6.23 6.66
CA LEU A 29 -3.05 -7.39 5.84
C LEU A 29 -1.87 -7.66 4.92
N LEU A 30 -1.37 -8.90 4.93
CA LEU A 30 -0.36 -9.38 4.00
C LEU A 30 -0.88 -10.64 3.35
N LEU A 31 -1.07 -10.61 2.05
CA LEU A 31 -1.61 -11.71 1.26
C LEU A 31 -0.58 -12.22 0.27
N VAL A 32 -0.50 -13.53 0.12
CA VAL A 32 0.32 -14.15 -0.92
C VAL A 32 -0.54 -15.07 -1.78
N ASN A 33 -0.23 -15.10 -3.07
CA ASN A 33 -0.84 -16.05 -3.98
C ASN A 33 0.15 -17.19 -4.24
N THR A 34 -0.28 -18.43 -3.99
CA THR A 34 0.58 -19.59 -4.15
C THR A 34 0.74 -20.05 -5.59
N LYS A 35 -0.14 -19.61 -6.49
CA LYS A 35 -0.11 -19.96 -7.92
C LYS A 35 0.65 -18.93 -8.75
N ILE A 36 0.54 -17.67 -8.37
CA ILE A 36 1.26 -16.55 -8.99
C ILE A 36 2.12 -15.95 -7.87
N PRO A 37 3.43 -15.71 -8.07
CA PRO A 37 4.27 -15.15 -7.01
C PRO A 37 3.97 -13.65 -6.80
N MET A 38 2.76 -13.37 -6.33
CA MET A 38 2.27 -12.03 -6.06
C MET A 38 2.01 -11.85 -4.57
N THR A 39 2.41 -10.67 -4.06
CA THR A 39 2.18 -10.28 -2.67
C THR A 39 1.39 -8.98 -2.65
N ILE A 40 0.40 -8.91 -1.78
CA ILE A 40 -0.39 -7.71 -1.52
C ILE A 40 -0.22 -7.34 -0.07
N LYS A 41 0.25 -6.11 0.19
CA LYS A 41 0.43 -5.60 1.55
C LYS A 41 -0.39 -4.33 1.73
N PHE A 42 -1.24 -4.30 2.76
CA PHE A 42 -2.00 -3.15 3.18
C PHE A 42 -1.58 -2.73 4.58
N SER A 43 -1.24 -1.45 4.75
CA SER A 43 -0.73 -0.91 6.00
C SER A 43 -1.49 0.34 6.40
N ILE A 44 -1.62 0.56 7.71
CA ILE A 44 -2.11 1.80 8.28
C ILE A 44 -1.08 2.25 9.31
N ALA A 45 -0.53 3.45 9.15
CA ALA A 45 0.46 3.99 10.06
C ALA A 45 0.05 5.39 10.52
N PRO A 46 0.37 5.78 11.77
CA PRO A 46 0.16 7.16 12.19
C PRO A 46 1.13 8.08 11.45
N THR A 47 0.67 9.27 11.07
CA THR A 47 1.50 10.25 10.41
C THR A 47 1.08 11.67 10.78
N MET A 48 2.06 12.54 11.00
CA MET A 48 1.85 13.98 11.09
C MET A 48 2.10 14.66 9.75
N ALA A 49 2.72 13.95 8.81
CA ALA A 49 3.06 14.48 7.48
C ALA A 49 1.87 14.38 6.55
N GLY A 50 1.69 15.39 5.72
CA GLY A 50 0.77 15.33 4.60
C GLY A 50 1.35 14.56 3.43
N LEU A 51 0.52 14.25 2.45
CA LEU A 51 0.93 13.47 1.28
C LEU A 51 2.09 14.13 0.49
N PRO A 52 2.14 15.46 0.29
CA PRO A 52 3.28 16.07 -0.41
C PRO A 52 4.62 15.85 0.30
N ALA A 53 4.67 15.89 1.63
CA ALA A 53 5.89 15.63 2.39
C ALA A 53 6.31 14.15 2.28
N ILE A 54 5.35 13.24 2.29
CA ILE A 54 5.59 11.82 2.09
C ILE A 54 6.17 11.57 0.69
N LYS A 55 5.63 12.24 -0.32
CA LYS A 55 6.16 12.19 -1.70
C LYS A 55 7.64 12.55 -1.73
N ASP A 56 8.04 13.65 -1.07
CA ASP A 56 9.43 14.11 -1.07
C ASP A 56 10.36 13.08 -0.43
N VAL A 57 9.96 12.48 0.68
CA VAL A 57 10.72 11.42 1.36
C VAL A 57 10.86 10.19 0.46
N MET A 58 9.78 9.77 -0.18
CA MET A 58 9.79 8.60 -1.07
C MET A 58 10.66 8.83 -2.30
N GLU A 59 10.62 10.01 -2.90
CA GLU A 59 11.49 10.35 -4.04
C GLU A 59 12.97 10.28 -3.65
N GLU A 60 13.31 10.79 -2.48
CA GLU A 60 14.69 10.73 -1.98
C GLU A 60 15.17 9.30 -1.79
N GLN A 61 14.33 8.43 -1.20
CA GLN A 61 14.65 7.02 -1.01
C GLN A 61 14.80 6.26 -2.34
N LEU A 62 13.93 6.53 -3.31
CA LEU A 62 14.00 5.90 -4.62
C LEU A 62 15.25 6.33 -5.38
N ASN A 63 15.61 7.61 -5.34
CA ASN A 63 16.81 8.13 -6.00
C ASN A 63 18.10 7.61 -5.37
N ALA A 64 18.07 7.23 -4.10
CA ALA A 64 19.25 6.71 -3.40
C ALA A 64 19.54 5.24 -3.75
N ASN A 65 18.62 4.53 -4.37
CA ASN A 65 18.77 3.10 -4.71
C ASN A 65 18.92 2.91 -6.22
N PRO A 66 20.15 2.58 -6.72
CA PRO A 66 20.37 2.43 -8.16
C PRO A 66 19.71 1.20 -8.78
N ASN A 67 19.23 0.24 -7.97
CA ASN A 67 18.58 -0.98 -8.45
C ASN A 67 17.09 -0.79 -8.71
N ILE A 68 16.53 0.35 -8.33
CA ILE A 68 15.12 0.67 -8.54
C ILE A 68 14.99 1.53 -9.79
N ASP A 69 14.17 1.08 -10.73
CA ASP A 69 13.78 1.83 -11.91
C ASP A 69 12.34 2.33 -11.73
N VAL A 70 12.17 3.64 -11.66
CA VAL A 70 10.85 4.25 -11.47
C VAL A 70 10.22 4.51 -12.84
N GLU A 71 9.12 3.82 -13.14
CA GLU A 71 8.37 4.03 -14.39
C GLU A 71 7.46 5.25 -14.27
N THR A 72 6.78 5.38 -13.12
CA THR A 72 5.83 6.47 -12.86
C THR A 72 5.84 6.79 -11.37
N ALA A 73 5.84 8.07 -11.04
CA ALA A 73 5.66 8.55 -9.67
C ALA A 73 4.87 9.85 -9.73
N ASP A 74 3.59 9.81 -9.37
CA ASP A 74 2.69 10.96 -9.50
C ASP A 74 1.47 10.81 -8.62
N PHE A 75 0.74 11.91 -8.45
CA PHE A 75 -0.56 11.87 -7.80
C PHE A 75 -1.63 11.33 -8.74
N ILE A 76 -2.56 10.57 -8.21
CA ILE A 76 -3.67 9.99 -8.95
C ILE A 76 -4.94 10.09 -8.10
N ALA A 77 -6.07 10.33 -8.74
CA ALA A 77 -7.38 10.32 -8.08
C ALA A 77 -7.98 8.91 -8.15
N ILE A 78 -8.36 8.37 -7.01
CA ILE A 78 -9.07 7.10 -6.90
C ILE A 78 -10.27 7.32 -5.98
N ASN A 79 -11.50 7.09 -6.46
CA ASN A 79 -12.74 7.34 -5.70
C ASN A 79 -12.81 8.78 -5.11
N GLU A 80 -12.41 9.77 -5.88
CA GLU A 80 -12.39 11.18 -5.46
C GLU A 80 -11.31 11.55 -4.44
N ASP A 81 -10.53 10.58 -3.97
CA ASP A 81 -9.39 10.79 -3.07
C ASP A 81 -8.10 10.87 -3.86
N ILE A 82 -7.15 11.66 -3.35
CA ILE A 82 -5.84 11.82 -3.98
C ILE A 82 -4.85 10.86 -3.34
N TYR A 83 -4.29 9.99 -4.17
CA TYR A 83 -3.23 9.06 -3.80
C TYR A 83 -1.90 9.49 -4.43
N TYR A 84 -0.79 9.15 -3.78
CA TYR A 84 0.51 9.18 -4.43
C TYR A 84 0.83 7.76 -4.92
N MET A 85 1.08 7.63 -6.21
CA MET A 85 1.31 6.35 -6.88
C MET A 85 2.77 6.27 -7.32
N ILE A 86 3.41 5.14 -7.01
CA ILE A 86 4.74 4.82 -7.51
C ILE A 86 4.67 3.47 -8.22
N ILE A 87 5.02 3.46 -9.50
CA ILE A 87 5.18 2.24 -10.29
C ILE A 87 6.68 2.09 -10.54
N SER A 88 7.26 1.03 -10.00
CA SER A 88 8.70 0.80 -10.11
C SER A 88 9.01 -0.66 -10.36
N SER A 89 10.21 -0.93 -10.83
CA SER A 89 10.76 -2.27 -10.93
C SER A 89 12.09 -2.35 -10.21
N ILE A 90 12.37 -3.51 -9.63
CA ILE A 90 13.62 -3.80 -8.93
C ILE A 90 14.31 -4.91 -9.69
N LYS A 91 15.54 -4.62 -10.13
CA LYS A 91 16.38 -5.61 -10.80
C LYS A 91 17.31 -6.26 -9.80
N THR A 92 17.26 -7.60 -9.77
CA THR A 92 18.24 -8.42 -9.10
C THR A 92 19.04 -9.18 -10.17
N GLU A 93 20.10 -9.89 -9.78
CA GLU A 93 20.93 -10.61 -10.75
C GLU A 93 20.14 -11.65 -11.56
N GLU A 94 19.06 -12.19 -11.01
CA GLU A 94 18.28 -13.27 -11.60
C GLU A 94 16.89 -12.87 -12.06
N ASN A 95 16.31 -11.80 -11.48
CA ASN A 95 14.90 -11.47 -11.67
C ASN A 95 14.67 -9.97 -11.77
N GLU A 96 13.57 -9.61 -12.41
CA GLU A 96 13.00 -8.27 -12.35
C GLU A 96 11.62 -8.36 -11.70
N ILE A 97 11.42 -7.56 -10.65
CA ILE A 97 10.20 -7.56 -9.84
C ILE A 97 9.53 -6.21 -10.00
N LYS A 98 8.24 -6.23 -10.33
CA LYS A 98 7.44 -5.01 -10.38
C LYS A 98 6.82 -4.73 -9.02
N ARG A 99 6.85 -3.46 -8.62
CA ARG A 99 6.32 -2.99 -7.35
C ARG A 99 5.47 -1.77 -7.60
N ASN A 100 4.20 -1.87 -7.24
CA ASN A 100 3.25 -0.77 -7.34
C ASN A 100 2.84 -0.36 -5.94
N GLU A 101 3.00 0.93 -5.63
CA GLU A 101 2.67 1.48 -4.32
C GLU A 101 1.65 2.60 -4.47
N PHE A 102 0.69 2.63 -3.56
CA PHE A 102 -0.34 3.67 -3.49
C PHE A 102 -0.47 4.13 -2.05
N MET A 103 -0.36 5.44 -1.84
CA MET A 103 -0.37 6.03 -0.50
C MET A 103 -1.44 7.11 -0.41
N PHE A 104 -2.18 7.10 0.69
CA PHE A 104 -3.27 8.02 0.96
C PHE A 104 -3.23 8.45 2.42
N VAL A 105 -3.41 9.75 2.68
CA VAL A 105 -3.41 10.30 4.04
C VAL A 105 -4.78 10.85 4.37
N LYS A 106 -5.32 10.43 5.48
CA LYS A 106 -6.58 10.94 6.02
C LYS A 106 -6.56 10.86 7.55
N ASP A 107 -6.96 11.94 8.21
CA ASP A 107 -7.11 12.01 9.68
C ASP A 107 -5.87 11.49 10.42
N ASP A 108 -4.69 11.97 10.03
CA ASP A 108 -3.39 11.63 10.62
C ASP A 108 -3.02 10.15 10.49
N ASN A 109 -3.59 9.46 9.51
CA ASN A 109 -3.25 8.08 9.19
C ASN A 109 -2.80 7.97 7.73
N LEU A 110 -1.74 7.22 7.51
CA LEU A 110 -1.24 6.87 6.19
C LEU A 110 -1.71 5.47 5.83
N TYR A 111 -2.50 5.38 4.78
CA TYR A 111 -2.99 4.13 4.19
C TYR A 111 -2.10 3.79 3.01
N SER A 112 -1.46 2.62 3.04
CA SER A 112 -0.53 2.21 2.00
C SER A 112 -0.90 0.86 1.43
N PHE A 113 -0.89 0.76 0.10
CA PHE A 113 -1.03 -0.50 -0.62
C PHE A 113 0.26 -0.76 -1.38
N GLU A 114 0.78 -1.98 -1.28
CA GLU A 114 1.94 -2.42 -2.03
C GLU A 114 1.62 -3.73 -2.74
N PHE A 115 1.82 -3.74 -4.06
CA PHE A 115 1.64 -4.93 -4.90
C PHE A 115 2.99 -5.29 -5.51
N VAL A 116 3.46 -6.50 -5.22
CA VAL A 116 4.76 -7.00 -5.70
C VAL A 116 4.52 -8.24 -6.52
N TYR A 117 5.03 -8.27 -7.76
CA TYR A 117 4.84 -9.40 -8.66
C TYR A 117 5.94 -9.44 -9.72
N PRO A 118 6.13 -10.59 -10.42
CA PRO A 118 7.12 -10.67 -11.49
C PRO A 118 6.79 -9.70 -12.62
N TYR A 119 7.81 -9.09 -13.19
CA TYR A 119 7.65 -8.07 -14.24
C TYR A 119 6.88 -8.59 -15.47
N ALA A 120 6.99 -9.90 -15.75
CA ALA A 120 6.32 -10.51 -16.91
C ALA A 120 4.78 -10.53 -16.81
N ASP A 121 4.22 -10.33 -15.60
CA ASP A 121 2.77 -10.36 -15.39
C ASP A 121 2.17 -8.94 -15.38
N ALA A 122 2.58 -8.11 -16.35
CA ALA A 122 2.23 -6.68 -16.39
C ALA A 122 0.75 -6.37 -16.64
N GLU A 123 -0.10 -7.38 -16.85
CA GLU A 123 -1.53 -7.19 -17.15
C GLU A 123 -2.43 -7.03 -15.91
N LEU A 124 -1.84 -6.81 -14.74
CA LEU A 124 -2.59 -6.71 -13.47
C LEU A 124 -3.04 -5.28 -13.11
N ASP A 125 -2.95 -4.33 -14.04
CA ASP A 125 -3.15 -2.90 -13.73
C ASP A 125 -4.55 -2.59 -13.17
N ASP A 126 -5.61 -3.15 -13.74
CA ASP A 126 -6.98 -2.93 -13.22
C ASP A 126 -7.27 -3.75 -11.96
N PHE A 127 -6.54 -4.82 -11.74
CA PHE A 127 -6.75 -5.74 -10.63
C PHE A 127 -6.51 -5.06 -9.28
N TYR A 128 -5.38 -4.39 -9.09
CA TYR A 128 -5.07 -3.74 -7.83
C TYR A 128 -5.86 -2.44 -7.63
N LEU A 129 -6.20 -1.73 -8.69
CA LEU A 129 -7.06 -0.53 -8.56
C LEU A 129 -8.43 -0.90 -8.01
N ASN A 130 -8.99 -2.04 -8.41
CA ASN A 130 -10.28 -2.51 -7.89
C ASN A 130 -10.20 -2.82 -6.39
N ILE A 131 -9.08 -3.34 -5.91
CA ILE A 131 -8.85 -3.57 -4.49
C ILE A 131 -8.85 -2.25 -3.73
N ILE A 132 -8.08 -1.27 -4.21
CA ILE A 132 -7.99 0.06 -3.59
C ILE A 132 -9.36 0.74 -3.59
N ARG A 133 -10.10 0.69 -4.69
CA ARG A 133 -11.44 1.28 -4.81
C ARG A 133 -12.44 0.68 -3.82
N SER A 134 -12.20 -0.55 -3.39
CA SER A 134 -13.09 -1.24 -2.44
C SER A 134 -12.88 -0.80 -1.00
N MET A 135 -11.81 -0.06 -0.70
CA MET A 135 -11.51 0.36 0.66
C MET A 135 -12.57 1.32 1.18
N GLU A 136 -13.09 0.99 2.35
CA GLU A 136 -14.04 1.81 3.10
C GLU A 136 -13.47 2.05 4.49
N ILE A 137 -13.20 3.32 4.82
CA ILE A 137 -12.66 3.70 6.12
C ILE A 137 -13.83 3.90 7.08
N LYS A 138 -13.86 3.14 8.17
CA LYS A 138 -14.89 3.26 9.20
C LYS A 138 -14.56 4.34 10.22
N LYS A 139 -13.31 4.38 10.65
CA LYS A 139 -12.77 5.39 11.56
C LYS A 139 -11.25 5.41 11.50
N PRO A 140 -10.59 6.51 11.89
CA PRO A 140 -9.13 6.54 11.98
C PRO A 140 -8.63 5.51 12.98
N LYS A 141 -7.56 4.79 12.63
CA LYS A 141 -6.98 3.77 13.53
C LYS A 141 -6.14 4.40 14.63
N TYR A 142 -5.37 5.42 14.30
CA TYR A 142 -4.45 6.07 15.23
C TYR A 142 -4.87 7.51 15.48
N ILE A 143 -4.66 7.96 16.71
CA ILE A 143 -4.84 9.34 17.13
C ILE A 143 -3.48 9.90 17.51
N ILE A 144 -3.09 11.03 16.92
CA ILE A 144 -1.83 11.70 17.22
C ILE A 144 -1.96 12.48 18.52
N LEU A 145 -0.97 12.30 19.39
CA LEU A 145 -0.84 12.99 20.66
C LEU A 145 0.37 13.93 20.62
N ASP A 146 0.54 14.79 21.63
CA ASP A 146 1.66 15.71 21.72
C ASP A 146 3.02 14.98 21.74
N ASP A 147 3.07 13.80 22.33
CA ASP A 147 4.28 13.00 22.53
C ASP A 147 4.27 11.65 21.81
N GLY A 148 3.42 11.49 20.79
CA GLY A 148 3.35 10.24 20.05
C GLY A 148 1.97 9.99 19.48
N TYR A 149 1.52 8.75 19.55
CA TYR A 149 0.20 8.34 19.05
C TYR A 149 -0.38 7.24 19.92
N LYS A 150 -1.68 7.04 19.80
CA LYS A 150 -2.38 5.93 20.43
C LYS A 150 -3.37 5.29 19.48
N LEU A 151 -3.77 4.06 19.79
CA LEU A 151 -4.84 3.38 19.06
C LEU A 151 -6.18 4.07 19.38
N ASN A 152 -6.99 4.28 18.36
CA ASN A 152 -8.35 4.78 18.51
C ASN A 152 -9.27 3.62 18.84
N ASP A 153 -9.53 3.41 20.11
CA ASP A 153 -10.31 2.30 20.65
C ASP A 153 -11.77 2.69 21.00
N GLU A 154 -12.21 3.86 20.57
CA GLU A 154 -13.59 4.32 20.80
C GLU A 154 -14.61 3.74 19.82
#